data_725d29155bc768af77e26b45846f84d7
#
_entry.id   725d29155bc768af77e26b45846f84d7
#
_cell.length_a   1.000
_cell.length_b   1.000
_cell.length_c   1.000
_cell.angle_alpha   90.00
_cell.angle_beta   90.00
_cell.angle_gamma   90.00
#
_symmetry.space_group_name_H-M   'P 1'
#
loop_
_entity.id
_entity.type
_entity.pdbx_description
1 polymer ?
#
loop_
_entity_poly.entity_id
_entity_poly.type
_entity_poly.pdbx_seq_one_letter_code
_entity_poly.pdbx_strand_id
1 'polypeptide(L)'
;LALLTRSRKKLLIAFVSFIALIAGFLIFEHVRGSWTLKRWKARMEARGEVLNIDKLSPVPPPAEDNGLAQVIWAAGQLGSFPTDLQPPAAKYLAPGRCVVITELNEWPRSARNTNATVTWAGVAEALALAEPDIQSALEALQSPAFYANMNYRAGFNMPVNHLTRMKSLSLVLSAAVLHDIHQGQMGEALFKLRALLTIPNVQKDEPIIISQLVRIAIMQITFQVTWQALQ
;
A
#
# COMPACT_ATOMS: atom_id res chain seq x y z
N LEU A 1 43.15 61.06 -15.38
CA LEU A 1 43.11 60.02 -14.34
C LEU A 1 41.97 60.23 -13.31
N ALA A 2 41.67 61.44 -12.83
CA ALA A 2 40.65 61.78 -11.85
C ALA A 2 39.18 61.47 -12.32
N LEU A 3 38.90 61.61 -13.61
CA LEU A 3 37.57 61.37 -14.20
C LEU A 3 37.24 59.87 -14.27
N LEU A 4 38.22 59.01 -14.50
CA LEU A 4 38.06 57.55 -14.52
C LEU A 4 37.74 56.94 -13.12
N THR A 5 38.31 57.54 -12.07
CA THR A 5 38.03 57.09 -10.67
C THR A 5 36.67 57.50 -10.23
N ARG A 6 36.07 58.63 -10.67
CA ARG A 6 34.72 59.08 -10.35
C ARG A 6 33.63 58.24 -11.03
N SER A 7 33.90 57.82 -12.27
CA SER A 7 33.01 56.89 -13.00
C SER A 7 32.95 55.51 -12.35
N ARG A 8 34.08 54.93 -11.94
CA ARG A 8 34.17 53.65 -11.24
C ARG A 8 33.44 53.66 -9.90
N LYS A 9 33.53 54.75 -9.12
CA LYS A 9 32.77 54.91 -7.87
C LYS A 9 31.25 54.92 -8.10
N LYS A 10 30.78 55.62 -9.13
CA LYS A 10 29.34 55.63 -9.50
C LYS A 10 28.85 54.26 -9.91
N LEU A 11 29.65 53.50 -10.67
CA LEU A 11 29.32 52.14 -11.12
C LEU A 11 29.27 51.16 -9.94
N LEU A 12 30.17 51.31 -8.98
CA LEU A 12 30.20 50.49 -7.77
C LEU A 12 29.00 50.78 -6.86
N ILE A 13 28.61 52.04 -6.71
CA ILE A 13 27.41 52.45 -5.97
C ILE A 13 26.14 51.87 -6.64
N ALA A 14 26.05 51.97 -7.98
CA ALA A 14 24.92 51.42 -8.72
C ALA A 14 24.82 49.90 -8.56
N PHE A 15 25.95 49.19 -8.60
CA PHE A 15 26.03 47.75 -8.42
C PHE A 15 25.63 47.34 -7.00
N VAL A 16 26.14 48.03 -5.97
CA VAL A 16 25.75 47.76 -4.56
C VAL A 16 24.25 48.03 -4.34
N SER A 17 23.72 49.13 -4.90
CA SER A 17 22.31 49.45 -4.83
C SER A 17 21.43 48.39 -5.51
N PHE A 18 21.87 47.87 -6.65
CA PHE A 18 21.17 46.79 -7.35
C PHE A 18 21.14 45.50 -6.54
N ILE A 19 22.26 45.11 -5.93
CA ILE A 19 22.32 43.95 -5.03
C ILE A 19 21.40 44.15 -3.81
N ALA A 20 21.41 45.36 -3.21
CA ALA A 20 20.57 45.68 -2.09
C ALA A 20 19.08 45.62 -2.45
N LEU A 21 18.69 46.04 -3.66
CA LEU A 21 17.32 45.93 -4.18
C LEU A 21 16.92 44.47 -4.35
N ILE A 22 17.78 43.64 -4.93
CA ILE A 22 17.50 42.19 -5.07
C ILE A 22 17.35 41.55 -3.70
N ALA A 23 18.27 41.80 -2.77
CA ALA A 23 18.23 41.26 -1.42
C ALA A 23 16.93 41.69 -0.69
N GLY A 24 16.57 42.98 -0.80
CA GLY A 24 15.32 43.52 -0.24
C GLY A 24 14.08 42.85 -0.82
N PHE A 25 14.06 42.65 -2.15
CA PHE A 25 12.96 41.92 -2.82
C PHE A 25 12.86 40.47 -2.35
N LEU A 26 13.96 39.74 -2.26
CA LEU A 26 13.97 38.35 -1.78
C LEU A 26 13.50 38.23 -0.33
N ILE A 27 13.95 39.15 0.54
CA ILE A 27 13.47 39.21 1.93
C ILE A 27 11.95 39.48 1.98
N PHE A 28 11.49 40.46 1.20
CA PHE A 28 10.05 40.79 1.12
C PHE A 28 9.22 39.58 0.67
N GLU A 29 9.61 38.90 -0.41
CA GLU A 29 8.91 37.72 -0.92
C GLU A 29 8.95 36.57 0.08
N HIS A 30 10.07 36.37 0.78
CA HIS A 30 10.17 35.35 1.84
C HIS A 30 9.20 35.63 2.98
N VAL A 31 9.15 36.87 3.47
CA VAL A 31 8.21 37.26 4.56
C VAL A 31 6.75 37.14 4.10
N ARG A 32 6.45 37.63 2.90
CA ARG A 32 5.12 37.53 2.30
C ARG A 32 4.69 36.08 2.12
N GLY A 33 5.57 35.24 1.59
CA GLY A 33 5.31 33.83 1.39
C GLY A 33 5.04 33.10 2.71
N SER A 34 5.87 33.34 3.72
CA SER A 34 5.69 32.74 5.05
C SER A 34 4.38 33.17 5.74
N TRP A 35 3.99 34.42 5.57
CA TRP A 35 2.71 34.94 6.08
C TRP A 35 1.51 34.33 5.38
N THR A 36 1.56 34.22 4.07
CA THR A 36 0.52 33.59 3.25
C THR A 36 0.35 32.13 3.62
N LEU A 37 1.47 31.40 3.78
CA LEU A 37 1.46 30.00 4.18
C LEU A 37 0.88 29.81 5.58
N LYS A 38 1.25 30.64 6.55
CA LYS A 38 0.69 30.59 7.90
C LYS A 38 -0.83 30.81 7.90
N ARG A 39 -1.32 31.80 7.15
CA ARG A 39 -2.76 32.06 7.01
C ARG A 39 -3.49 30.91 6.32
N TRP A 40 -2.88 30.30 5.32
CA TRP A 40 -3.44 29.15 4.63
C TRP A 40 -3.53 27.95 5.58
N LYS A 41 -2.45 27.63 6.31
CA LYS A 41 -2.44 26.56 7.31
C LYS A 41 -3.53 26.75 8.36
N ALA A 42 -3.63 27.94 8.95
CA ALA A 42 -4.67 28.25 9.95
C ALA A 42 -6.09 28.06 9.39
N ARG A 43 -6.33 28.40 8.11
CA ARG A 43 -7.63 28.17 7.45
C ARG A 43 -7.93 26.70 7.22
N MET A 44 -6.93 25.89 6.86
CA MET A 44 -7.10 24.46 6.68
C MET A 44 -7.36 23.75 8.02
N GLU A 45 -6.59 24.10 9.06
CA GLU A 45 -6.82 23.59 10.41
C GLU A 45 -8.20 23.96 10.96
N ALA A 46 -8.68 25.18 10.71
CA ALA A 46 -10.03 25.59 11.06
C ALA A 46 -11.16 24.83 10.33
N ARG A 47 -10.83 24.20 9.19
CA ARG A 47 -11.73 23.30 8.44
C ARG A 47 -11.63 21.84 8.90
N GLY A 48 -10.80 21.55 9.91
CA GLY A 48 -10.58 20.19 10.40
C GLY A 48 -9.50 19.42 9.67
N GLU A 49 -8.76 20.07 8.74
CA GLU A 49 -7.64 19.42 8.04
C GLU A 49 -6.45 19.22 8.98
N VAL A 50 -5.88 18.03 8.97
CA VAL A 50 -4.69 17.70 9.77
C VAL A 50 -3.44 17.90 8.93
N LEU A 51 -2.72 19.00 9.16
CA LEU A 51 -1.52 19.38 8.41
C LEU A 51 -0.22 18.91 9.09
N ASN A 52 -0.30 18.39 10.32
CA ASN A 52 0.87 17.91 11.04
C ASN A 52 0.97 16.40 10.88
N ILE A 53 2.10 15.93 10.32
CA ILE A 53 2.37 14.51 10.08
C ILE A 53 2.34 13.66 11.36
N ASP A 54 2.74 14.24 12.50
CA ASP A 54 2.73 13.54 13.78
C ASP A 54 1.31 13.26 14.28
N LYS A 55 0.35 14.10 13.88
CA LYS A 55 -1.08 13.91 14.19
C LYS A 55 -1.78 12.94 13.22
N LEU A 56 -1.14 12.64 12.09
CA LEU A 56 -1.63 11.66 11.12
C LEU A 56 -1.21 10.24 11.47
N SER A 57 -0.18 10.08 12.32
CA SER A 57 0.27 8.76 12.77
C SER A 57 -0.84 8.07 13.56
N PRO A 58 -1.24 6.86 13.21
CA PRO A 58 -2.18 6.07 13.99
C PRO A 58 -1.64 5.85 15.40
N VAL A 59 -2.55 5.74 16.37
CA VAL A 59 -2.17 5.42 17.75
C VAL A 59 -1.78 3.94 17.84
N PRO A 60 -0.58 3.59 18.36
CA PRO A 60 -0.18 2.20 18.47
C PRO A 60 -1.08 1.45 19.47
N PRO A 61 -1.55 0.25 19.14
CA PRO A 61 -2.24 -0.62 20.09
C PRO A 61 -1.27 -1.16 21.14
N PRO A 62 -1.75 -1.81 22.21
CA PRO A 62 -0.92 -2.61 23.09
C PRO A 62 -0.07 -3.60 22.31
N ALA A 63 1.18 -3.85 22.75
CA ALA A 63 2.12 -4.67 21.99
C ALA A 63 1.64 -6.13 21.82
N GLU A 64 0.95 -6.65 22.83
CA GLU A 64 0.34 -7.99 22.84
C GLU A 64 -0.80 -8.16 21.83
N ASP A 65 -1.47 -7.07 21.47
CA ASP A 65 -2.58 -7.07 20.52
C ASP A 65 -2.13 -6.93 19.06
N ASN A 66 -0.88 -6.50 18.83
CA ASN A 66 -0.38 -6.19 17.49
C ASN A 66 0.18 -7.42 16.78
N GLY A 67 -0.60 -8.03 15.91
CA GLY A 67 -0.21 -9.21 15.12
C GLY A 67 0.59 -8.92 13.86
N LEU A 68 0.86 -7.64 13.50
CA LEU A 68 1.47 -7.31 12.21
C LEU A 68 2.83 -7.97 11.99
N ALA A 69 3.69 -8.00 13.02
CA ALA A 69 5.02 -8.58 12.90
C ALA A 69 4.97 -10.08 12.55
N GLN A 70 4.06 -10.82 13.17
CA GLN A 70 3.83 -12.24 12.93
C GLN A 70 3.28 -12.48 11.52
N VAL A 71 2.30 -11.67 11.09
CA VAL A 71 1.76 -11.74 9.71
C VAL A 71 2.86 -11.47 8.68
N ILE A 72 3.69 -10.44 8.89
CA ILE A 72 4.80 -10.11 7.98
C ILE A 72 5.84 -11.25 7.96
N TRP A 73 6.14 -11.84 9.09
CA TRP A 73 7.08 -12.94 9.19
C TRP A 73 6.56 -14.17 8.41
N ALA A 74 5.33 -14.62 8.69
CA ALA A 74 4.71 -15.74 7.98
C ALA A 74 4.59 -15.49 6.47
N ALA A 75 4.15 -14.30 6.07
CA ALA A 75 4.10 -13.89 4.66
C ALA A 75 5.49 -13.86 4.00
N GLY A 76 6.55 -13.65 4.79
CA GLY A 76 7.93 -13.70 4.32
C GLY A 76 8.40 -15.10 3.97
N GLN A 77 7.93 -16.12 4.69
CA GLN A 77 8.28 -17.52 4.43
C GLN A 77 7.62 -18.04 3.12
N LEU A 78 6.48 -17.46 2.74
CA LEU A 78 5.76 -17.80 1.51
C LEU A 78 6.43 -17.29 0.21
N GLY A 79 7.66 -16.79 0.28
CA GLY A 79 8.37 -16.18 -0.86
C GLY A 79 8.64 -17.11 -2.05
N SER A 80 8.61 -18.44 -1.85
CA SER A 80 8.77 -19.44 -2.91
C SER A 80 7.45 -19.81 -3.60
N PHE A 81 6.30 -19.38 -3.07
CA PHE A 81 5.01 -19.69 -3.68
C PHE A 81 4.85 -18.93 -5.02
N PRO A 82 4.28 -19.55 -6.06
CA PRO A 82 4.04 -18.92 -7.35
C PRO A 82 3.06 -17.75 -7.24
N THR A 83 3.56 -16.55 -6.94
CA THR A 83 2.74 -15.32 -6.74
C THR A 83 2.19 -14.74 -8.04
N ASP A 84 2.54 -15.29 -9.19
CA ASP A 84 1.99 -14.94 -10.49
C ASP A 84 0.65 -15.62 -10.78
N LEU A 85 0.21 -16.56 -9.92
CA LEU A 85 -1.14 -17.11 -9.97
C LEU A 85 -2.15 -16.04 -9.56
N GLN A 86 -3.00 -15.65 -10.52
CA GLN A 86 -4.07 -14.69 -10.28
C GLN A 86 -5.41 -15.43 -10.13
N PRO A 87 -6.29 -15.00 -9.23
CA PRO A 87 -7.63 -15.54 -9.17
C PRO A 87 -8.38 -15.27 -10.49
N PRO A 88 -9.42 -16.06 -10.83
CA PRO A 88 -10.23 -15.84 -12.01
C PRO A 88 -10.73 -14.40 -12.07
N ALA A 89 -10.54 -13.75 -13.23
CA ALA A 89 -10.92 -12.35 -13.38
C ALA A 89 -12.45 -12.21 -13.47
N ALA A 90 -13.02 -11.32 -12.66
CA ALA A 90 -14.42 -10.95 -12.76
C ALA A 90 -14.57 -9.61 -13.49
N LYS A 91 -15.45 -9.56 -14.49
CA LYS A 91 -15.81 -8.33 -15.20
C LYS A 91 -17.14 -7.81 -14.65
N TYR A 92 -17.12 -6.59 -14.14
CA TYR A 92 -18.33 -5.88 -13.74
C TYR A 92 -19.11 -5.44 -14.99
N LEU A 93 -20.39 -5.79 -15.07
CA LEU A 93 -21.26 -5.42 -16.18
C LEU A 93 -22.25 -4.31 -15.79
N ALA A 94 -22.86 -4.43 -14.63
CA ALA A 94 -23.85 -3.50 -14.09
C ALA A 94 -24.02 -3.74 -12.59
N PRO A 95 -24.68 -2.86 -11.83
CA PRO A 95 -25.01 -3.12 -10.43
C PRO A 95 -25.63 -4.50 -10.22
N GLY A 96 -25.02 -5.33 -9.35
CA GLY A 96 -25.47 -6.69 -9.07
C GLY A 96 -25.21 -7.72 -10.19
N ARG A 97 -24.44 -7.38 -11.21
CA ARG A 97 -24.12 -8.30 -12.34
C ARG A 97 -22.63 -8.32 -12.61
N CYS A 98 -22.00 -9.45 -12.35
CA CYS A 98 -20.62 -9.76 -12.76
C CYS A 98 -20.60 -11.00 -13.66
N VAL A 99 -19.58 -11.08 -14.49
CA VAL A 99 -19.25 -12.29 -15.28
C VAL A 99 -17.83 -12.68 -14.94
N VAL A 100 -17.59 -13.94 -14.66
CA VAL A 100 -16.25 -14.50 -14.55
C VAL A 100 -15.72 -14.67 -15.98
N ILE A 101 -14.60 -14.02 -16.28
CA ILE A 101 -14.00 -14.07 -17.63
C ILE A 101 -13.24 -15.38 -17.81
N THR A 102 -12.62 -15.89 -16.74
CA THR A 102 -11.90 -17.15 -16.72
C THR A 102 -12.66 -18.12 -15.83
N GLU A 103 -13.13 -19.23 -16.38
CA GLU A 103 -13.80 -20.25 -15.59
C GLU A 103 -12.83 -20.95 -14.64
N LEU A 104 -13.35 -21.46 -13.50
CA LEU A 104 -12.54 -22.16 -12.50
C LEU A 104 -11.84 -23.39 -13.11
N ASN A 105 -12.45 -24.07 -14.05
CA ASN A 105 -11.86 -25.21 -14.75
C ASN A 105 -10.65 -24.86 -15.60
N GLU A 106 -10.54 -23.60 -16.02
CA GLU A 106 -9.40 -23.10 -16.79
C GLU A 106 -8.30 -22.50 -15.90
N TRP A 107 -8.59 -22.26 -14.64
CA TRP A 107 -7.61 -21.86 -13.63
C TRP A 107 -7.03 -23.15 -13.01
N PRO A 108 -5.74 -23.21 -12.65
CA PRO A 108 -4.77 -22.12 -12.56
C PRO A 108 -4.01 -21.86 -13.86
N ARG A 109 -3.79 -20.58 -14.16
CA ARG A 109 -2.93 -20.12 -15.27
C ARG A 109 -1.92 -19.13 -14.75
N SER A 110 -0.67 -19.25 -15.18
CA SER A 110 0.31 -18.21 -14.91
C SER A 110 0.01 -16.98 -15.76
N ALA A 111 -0.11 -15.81 -15.13
CA ALA A 111 -0.38 -14.55 -15.81
C ALA A 111 0.82 -14.07 -16.66
N ARG A 112 2.05 -14.56 -16.38
CA ARG A 112 3.28 -14.07 -17.01
C ARG A 112 3.94 -15.05 -17.97
N ASN A 113 3.68 -16.33 -17.84
CA ASN A 113 4.35 -17.34 -18.65
C ASN A 113 3.32 -18.18 -19.40
N THR A 114 3.07 -17.81 -20.65
CA THR A 114 2.15 -18.52 -21.55
C THR A 114 2.55 -19.94 -21.86
N ASN A 115 3.79 -20.36 -21.54
CA ASN A 115 4.33 -21.68 -21.80
C ASN A 115 4.35 -22.61 -20.58
N ALA A 116 4.07 -22.11 -19.37
CA ALA A 116 3.99 -22.93 -18.17
C ALA A 116 2.52 -23.29 -17.90
N THR A 117 2.15 -24.53 -18.16
CA THR A 117 0.85 -25.08 -17.75
C THR A 117 0.87 -25.30 -16.25
N VAL A 118 0.33 -24.36 -15.48
CA VAL A 118 0.06 -24.59 -14.05
C VAL A 118 -1.16 -25.49 -13.96
N THR A 119 -1.02 -26.62 -13.28
CA THR A 119 -2.09 -27.60 -13.08
C THR A 119 -2.61 -27.54 -11.64
N TRP A 120 -3.82 -28.02 -11.39
CA TRP A 120 -4.34 -28.17 -10.02
C TRP A 120 -3.41 -29.02 -9.12
N ALA A 121 -2.79 -30.06 -9.69
CA ALA A 121 -1.81 -30.88 -8.97
C ALA A 121 -0.58 -30.05 -8.55
N GLY A 122 -0.07 -29.19 -9.42
CA GLY A 122 1.04 -28.29 -9.09
C GLY A 122 0.67 -27.24 -8.04
N VAL A 123 -0.58 -26.73 -8.06
CA VAL A 123 -1.09 -25.83 -7.01
C VAL A 123 -1.18 -26.58 -5.69
N ALA A 124 -1.72 -27.79 -5.69
CA ALA A 124 -1.84 -28.64 -4.48
C ALA A 124 -0.45 -28.91 -3.86
N GLU A 125 0.54 -29.25 -4.67
CA GLU A 125 1.91 -29.47 -4.21
C GLU A 125 2.52 -28.19 -3.59
N ALA A 126 2.37 -27.05 -4.27
CA ALA A 126 2.85 -25.76 -3.76
C ALA A 126 2.17 -25.37 -2.44
N LEU A 127 0.86 -25.59 -2.33
CA LEU A 127 0.10 -25.33 -1.09
C LEU A 127 0.52 -26.28 0.03
N ALA A 128 0.72 -27.56 -0.25
CA ALA A 128 1.16 -28.54 0.75
C ALA A 128 2.56 -28.17 1.33
N LEU A 129 3.47 -27.69 0.50
CA LEU A 129 4.78 -27.19 0.95
C LEU A 129 4.67 -25.92 1.79
N ALA A 130 3.70 -25.05 1.47
CA ALA A 130 3.47 -23.78 2.15
C ALA A 130 2.53 -23.87 3.36
N GLU A 131 1.93 -25.03 3.62
CA GLU A 131 0.88 -25.21 4.63
C GLU A 131 1.28 -24.74 6.04
N PRO A 132 2.50 -25.03 6.58
CA PRO A 132 2.88 -24.55 7.91
C PRO A 132 2.90 -23.02 7.99
N ASP A 133 3.36 -22.34 6.92
CA ASP A 133 3.45 -20.89 6.87
C ASP A 133 2.08 -20.26 6.63
N ILE A 134 1.20 -20.94 5.87
CA ILE A 134 -0.21 -20.55 5.71
C ILE A 134 -0.91 -20.60 7.07
N GLN A 135 -0.76 -21.66 7.84
CA GLN A 135 -1.37 -21.79 9.16
C GLN A 135 -0.85 -20.70 10.13
N SER A 136 0.47 -20.46 10.15
CA SER A 136 1.03 -19.36 10.92
C SER A 136 0.44 -18.00 10.54
N ALA A 137 0.22 -17.75 9.25
CA ALA A 137 -0.41 -16.52 8.78
C ALA A 137 -1.89 -16.43 9.20
N LEU A 138 -2.62 -17.54 9.10
CA LEU A 138 -4.03 -17.61 9.51
C LEU A 138 -4.22 -17.33 11.00
N GLU A 139 -3.35 -17.90 11.86
CA GLU A 139 -3.32 -17.62 13.30
C GLU A 139 -3.01 -16.14 13.57
N ALA A 140 -1.97 -15.61 12.95
CA ALA A 140 -1.57 -14.23 13.12
C ALA A 140 -2.64 -13.22 12.67
N LEU A 141 -3.43 -13.54 11.63
CA LEU A 141 -4.54 -12.73 11.14
C LEU A 141 -5.75 -12.69 12.10
N GLN A 142 -5.77 -13.52 13.14
CA GLN A 142 -6.80 -13.47 14.21
C GLN A 142 -6.47 -12.42 15.28
N SER A 143 -5.29 -11.78 15.22
CA SER A 143 -4.91 -10.73 16.17
C SER A 143 -5.91 -9.57 16.16
N PRO A 144 -6.18 -8.95 17.31
CA PRO A 144 -7.20 -7.90 17.43
C PRO A 144 -6.80 -6.59 16.74
N ALA A 145 -5.49 -6.36 16.54
CA ALA A 145 -4.98 -5.15 15.92
C ALA A 145 -3.77 -5.40 15.02
N PHE A 146 -3.56 -4.47 14.08
CA PHE A 146 -2.41 -4.46 13.17
C PHE A 146 -1.88 -3.03 13.07
N TYR A 147 -0.64 -2.82 13.46
CA TYR A 147 -0.01 -1.51 13.45
C TYR A 147 1.41 -1.57 12.92
N ALA A 148 1.67 -0.82 11.85
CA ALA A 148 3.01 -0.62 11.31
C ALA A 148 3.63 0.63 11.96
N ASN A 149 4.72 0.44 12.71
CA ASN A 149 5.48 1.57 13.27
C ASN A 149 6.32 2.21 12.15
N MET A 150 5.70 3.10 11.39
CA MET A 150 6.32 3.75 10.24
C MET A 150 6.84 5.15 10.59
N ASN A 151 8.03 5.49 10.10
CA ASN A 151 8.56 6.84 10.20
C ASN A 151 8.03 7.73 9.06
N TYR A 152 6.85 8.31 9.23
CA TYR A 152 6.22 9.18 8.23
C TYR A 152 7.05 10.42 7.87
N ARG A 153 7.99 10.85 8.75
CA ARG A 153 8.89 11.98 8.47
C ARG A 153 9.94 11.66 7.42
N ALA A 154 10.21 10.37 7.15
CA ALA A 154 11.13 9.96 6.09
C ALA A 154 10.56 10.19 4.67
N GLY A 155 9.25 10.52 4.54
CA GLY A 155 8.61 10.80 3.27
C GLY A 155 8.76 9.63 2.28
N PHE A 156 9.27 9.91 1.08
CA PHE A 156 9.46 8.89 0.04
C PHE A 156 10.53 7.83 0.35
N ASN A 157 11.40 8.08 1.33
CA ASN A 157 12.42 7.13 1.76
C ASN A 157 11.92 6.14 2.83
N MET A 158 10.64 6.22 3.19
CA MET A 158 10.05 5.33 4.17
C MET A 158 9.93 3.90 3.62
N PRO A 159 10.44 2.87 4.32
CA PRO A 159 10.31 1.49 3.88
C PRO A 159 8.86 1.01 4.00
N VAL A 160 8.34 0.44 2.93
CA VAL A 160 6.96 -0.09 2.84
C VAL A 160 6.93 -1.57 2.46
N ASN A 161 7.95 -2.33 2.87
CA ASN A 161 8.14 -3.73 2.50
C ASN A 161 7.00 -4.65 2.93
N HIS A 162 6.29 -4.30 4.00
CA HIS A 162 5.12 -5.03 4.49
C HIS A 162 4.00 -5.07 3.45
N LEU A 163 3.84 -4.02 2.62
CA LEU A 163 2.79 -3.96 1.60
C LEU A 163 2.94 -5.07 0.55
N THR A 164 4.17 -5.32 0.09
CA THR A 164 4.45 -6.40 -0.87
C THR A 164 4.12 -7.76 -0.25
N ARG A 165 4.49 -7.98 1.02
CA ARG A 165 4.20 -9.22 1.73
C ARG A 165 2.71 -9.43 1.93
N MET A 166 1.94 -8.39 2.26
CA MET A 166 0.47 -8.48 2.37
C MET A 166 -0.16 -8.86 1.03
N LYS A 167 0.29 -8.25 -0.07
CA LYS A 167 -0.19 -8.62 -1.40
C LYS A 167 0.16 -10.07 -1.76
N SER A 168 1.39 -10.52 -1.49
CA SER A 168 1.79 -11.91 -1.73
C SER A 168 0.95 -12.88 -0.91
N LEU A 169 0.76 -12.62 0.39
CA LEU A 169 -0.09 -13.41 1.25
C LEU A 169 -1.53 -13.51 0.71
N SER A 170 -2.09 -12.40 0.22
CA SER A 170 -3.43 -12.39 -0.36
C SER A 170 -3.54 -13.28 -1.61
N LEU A 171 -2.49 -13.35 -2.42
CA LEU A 171 -2.45 -14.25 -3.59
C LEU A 171 -2.35 -15.72 -3.17
N VAL A 172 -1.53 -16.03 -2.17
CA VAL A 172 -1.42 -17.40 -1.63
C VAL A 172 -2.73 -17.86 -1.03
N LEU A 173 -3.35 -17.06 -0.17
CA LEU A 173 -4.65 -17.41 0.42
C LEU A 173 -5.75 -17.49 -0.64
N SER A 174 -5.70 -16.67 -1.69
CA SER A 174 -6.66 -16.78 -2.79
C SER A 174 -6.53 -18.11 -3.52
N ALA A 175 -5.30 -18.56 -3.78
CA ALA A 175 -5.03 -19.87 -4.38
C ALA A 175 -5.51 -21.02 -3.48
N ALA A 176 -5.28 -20.92 -2.16
CA ALA A 176 -5.74 -21.91 -1.20
C ALA A 176 -7.28 -22.00 -1.16
N VAL A 177 -7.98 -20.85 -1.10
CA VAL A 177 -9.47 -20.82 -1.15
C VAL A 177 -10.00 -21.47 -2.41
N LEU A 178 -9.44 -21.11 -3.58
CA LEU A 178 -9.90 -21.66 -4.86
C LEU A 178 -9.61 -23.16 -4.98
N HIS A 179 -8.49 -23.63 -4.43
CA HIS A 179 -8.16 -25.03 -4.37
C HIS A 179 -9.16 -25.79 -3.48
N ASP A 180 -9.48 -25.28 -2.30
CA ASP A 180 -10.45 -25.90 -1.41
C ASP A 180 -11.85 -25.98 -2.03
N ILE A 181 -12.28 -24.91 -2.75
CA ILE A 181 -13.53 -24.91 -3.53
C ILE A 181 -13.49 -26.03 -4.59
N HIS A 182 -12.39 -26.13 -5.32
CA HIS A 182 -12.20 -27.17 -6.34
C HIS A 182 -12.27 -28.60 -5.76
N GLN A 183 -11.78 -28.79 -4.53
CA GLN A 183 -11.84 -30.06 -3.80
C GLN A 183 -13.19 -30.29 -3.09
N GLY A 184 -14.13 -29.34 -3.16
CA GLY A 184 -15.41 -29.41 -2.44
C GLY A 184 -15.30 -29.18 -0.94
N GLN A 185 -14.16 -28.68 -0.44
CA GLN A 185 -13.88 -28.43 0.98
C GLN A 185 -14.38 -27.03 1.39
N MET A 186 -15.68 -26.81 1.31
CA MET A 186 -16.29 -25.47 1.51
C MET A 186 -16.05 -24.89 2.89
N GLY A 187 -15.94 -25.72 3.94
CA GLY A 187 -15.64 -25.26 5.30
C GLY A 187 -14.26 -24.60 5.40
N GLU A 188 -13.24 -25.25 4.86
CA GLU A 188 -11.86 -24.75 4.79
C GLU A 188 -11.77 -23.52 3.90
N ALA A 189 -12.43 -23.55 2.74
CA ALA A 189 -12.51 -22.41 1.83
C ALA A 189 -13.08 -21.16 2.53
N LEU A 190 -14.18 -21.28 3.27
CA LEU A 190 -14.80 -20.19 4.01
C LEU A 190 -13.91 -19.67 5.15
N PHE A 191 -13.21 -20.56 5.86
CA PHE A 191 -12.27 -20.16 6.90
C PHE A 191 -11.14 -19.31 6.33
N LYS A 192 -10.48 -19.78 5.28
CA LYS A 192 -9.39 -19.05 4.59
C LYS A 192 -9.90 -17.78 3.91
N LEU A 193 -11.13 -17.77 3.37
CA LEU A 193 -11.73 -16.58 2.79
C LEU A 193 -11.99 -15.48 3.84
N ARG A 194 -12.39 -15.83 5.05
CA ARG A 194 -12.51 -14.88 6.17
C ARG A 194 -11.16 -14.25 6.50
N ALA A 195 -10.10 -15.04 6.56
CA ALA A 195 -8.75 -14.54 6.77
C ALA A 195 -8.31 -13.62 5.63
N LEU A 196 -8.58 -13.99 4.37
CA LEU A 196 -8.31 -13.15 3.19
C LEU A 196 -9.03 -11.80 3.27
N LEU A 197 -10.28 -11.76 3.76
CA LEU A 197 -11.05 -10.53 4.00
C LEU A 197 -10.45 -9.64 5.11
N THR A 198 -9.66 -10.20 6.02
CA THR A 198 -8.99 -9.44 7.09
C THR A 198 -7.77 -8.68 6.58
N ILE A 199 -7.07 -9.18 5.56
CA ILE A 199 -5.82 -8.57 5.06
C ILE A 199 -5.99 -7.09 4.67
N PRO A 200 -7.04 -6.64 3.95
CA PRO A 200 -7.24 -5.23 3.66
C PRO A 200 -7.38 -4.35 4.92
N ASN A 201 -7.83 -4.92 6.04
CA ASN A 201 -7.99 -4.18 7.29
C ASN A 201 -6.64 -3.94 8.00
N VAL A 202 -5.61 -4.75 7.70
CA VAL A 202 -4.25 -4.56 8.22
C VAL A 202 -3.71 -3.15 7.90
N GLN A 203 -4.09 -2.60 6.77
CA GLN A 203 -3.58 -1.32 6.24
C GLN A 203 -4.60 -0.18 6.33
N LYS A 204 -5.77 -0.39 6.95
CA LYS A 204 -6.89 0.56 6.92
C LYS A 204 -6.54 1.94 7.47
N ASP A 205 -5.71 1.97 8.52
CA ASP A 205 -5.36 3.18 9.26
C ASP A 205 -4.04 3.83 8.81
N GLU A 206 -3.37 3.27 7.78
CA GLU A 206 -2.15 3.83 7.23
C GLU A 206 -2.45 5.06 6.36
N PRO A 207 -1.98 6.27 6.73
CA PRO A 207 -2.35 7.52 6.05
C PRO A 207 -1.51 7.80 4.79
N ILE A 208 -0.99 6.79 4.11
CA ILE A 208 -0.19 6.94 2.90
C ILE A 208 -0.88 6.35 1.67
N ILE A 209 -0.80 7.07 0.57
CA ILE A 209 -1.49 6.71 -0.69
C ILE A 209 -1.08 5.31 -1.16
N ILE A 210 0.21 4.95 -1.08
CA ILE A 210 0.67 3.65 -1.57
C ILE A 210 0.05 2.49 -0.78
N SER A 211 -0.12 2.62 0.55
CA SER A 211 -0.82 1.61 1.36
C SER A 211 -2.28 1.48 0.93
N GLN A 212 -2.97 2.58 0.69
CA GLN A 212 -4.36 2.55 0.25
C GLN A 212 -4.50 1.95 -1.16
N LEU A 213 -3.56 2.21 -2.07
CA LEU A 213 -3.56 1.58 -3.40
C LEU A 213 -3.33 0.06 -3.32
N VAL A 214 -2.40 -0.39 -2.48
CA VAL A 214 -2.18 -1.82 -2.24
C VAL A 214 -3.40 -2.46 -1.57
N ARG A 215 -4.01 -1.78 -0.60
CA ARG A 215 -5.26 -2.21 0.03
C ARG A 215 -6.37 -2.42 -1.00
N ILE A 216 -6.57 -1.47 -1.93
CA ILE A 216 -7.55 -1.59 -3.02
C ILE A 216 -7.23 -2.80 -3.90
N ALA A 217 -5.96 -3.02 -4.26
CA ALA A 217 -5.55 -4.18 -5.05
C ALA A 217 -5.84 -5.51 -4.33
N ILE A 218 -5.61 -5.60 -3.02
CA ILE A 218 -5.94 -6.77 -2.21
C ILE A 218 -7.47 -6.96 -2.13
N MET A 219 -8.24 -5.88 -1.94
CA MET A 219 -9.70 -5.95 -1.96
C MET A 219 -10.22 -6.47 -3.29
N GLN A 220 -9.61 -6.10 -4.41
CA GLN A 220 -9.98 -6.64 -5.73
C GLN A 220 -9.73 -8.15 -5.82
N ILE A 221 -8.58 -8.64 -5.36
CA ILE A 221 -8.28 -10.08 -5.28
C ILE A 221 -9.35 -10.80 -4.44
N THR A 222 -9.61 -10.28 -3.26
CA THR A 222 -10.59 -10.83 -2.32
C THR A 222 -12.00 -10.87 -2.92
N PHE A 223 -12.41 -9.80 -3.60
CA PHE A 223 -13.71 -9.74 -4.29
C PHE A 223 -13.82 -10.82 -5.38
N GLN A 224 -12.79 -11.00 -6.19
CA GLN A 224 -12.79 -12.02 -7.26
C GLN A 224 -12.94 -13.43 -6.69
N VAL A 225 -12.22 -13.76 -5.62
CA VAL A 225 -12.30 -15.06 -4.95
C VAL A 225 -13.67 -15.26 -4.28
N THR A 226 -14.19 -14.23 -3.62
CA THR A 226 -15.53 -14.27 -3.01
C THR A 226 -16.60 -14.52 -4.06
N TRP A 227 -16.51 -13.83 -5.19
CA TRP A 227 -17.44 -14.01 -6.32
C TRP A 227 -17.39 -15.44 -6.83
N GLN A 228 -16.19 -16.02 -6.97
CA GLN A 228 -16.01 -17.39 -7.41
C GLN A 228 -16.60 -18.40 -6.41
N ALA A 229 -16.49 -18.12 -5.10
CA ALA A 229 -17.04 -18.96 -4.05
C ALA A 229 -18.58 -18.96 -3.99
N LEU A 230 -19.22 -17.93 -4.58
CA LEU A 230 -20.68 -17.77 -4.62
C LEU A 230 -21.34 -18.38 -5.86
N GLN A 231 -20.57 -18.87 -6.82
CA GLN A 231 -21.05 -19.52 -8.04
C GLN A 231 -21.16 -21.04 -7.86
#